data_e8718f9010f64ff82ebe657f6c5197bc
#
_entry.id   e8718f9010f64ff82ebe657f6c5197bc
#
_cell.length_a   1.000
_cell.length_b   1.000
_cell.length_c   1.000
_cell.angle_alpha   90.00
_cell.angle_beta   90.00
_cell.angle_gamma   90.00
#
_symmetry.space_group_name_H-M   'P 1'
#
loop_
_entity.id
_entity.type
_entity.pdbx_description
1 polymer ?
#
loop_
_entity_poly.entity_id
_entity_poly.type
_entity_poly.pdbx_seq_one_letter_code
_entity_poly.pdbx_strand_id
1 'polypeptide(L)'
;MIIDGHAHISRQDYSSPERLLDDMKSAGIDKAVLVPGGMLDVRRMTRYITGEEKPILTDPPNDTVLDIIREYPDKFYGICCINPNDGAPAALASLEKAYRDGFKGLKLSPLVHQISLMGDVVKELAALCGDYGIPFYTHLVIQATANTAALGSLAEAFPGTNFVIGHMGFGPLDIDAIELAARRENVYLETSTGNPLAIQTAVKLAGPDKLMFGSEFPLSDPFVEKVKIDRLSISDADKETILHHTISRLLGL
;
A
#
# COMPACT_ATOMS: atom_id res chain seq x y z
N MET A 1 -7.51 17.30 8.01
CA MET A 1 -7.90 15.87 7.97
C MET A 1 -6.66 15.04 7.75
N ILE A 2 -6.55 13.88 8.42
CA ILE A 2 -5.42 12.95 8.26
C ILE A 2 -5.98 11.60 7.83
N ILE A 3 -5.42 11.01 6.77
CA ILE A 3 -5.82 9.71 6.24
C ILE A 3 -4.62 8.77 6.29
N ASP A 4 -4.74 7.68 7.04
CA ASP A 4 -3.81 6.57 7.00
C ASP A 4 -4.02 5.77 5.71
N GLY A 5 -3.08 5.80 4.79
CA GLY A 5 -3.18 5.15 3.48
C GLY A 5 -2.90 3.65 3.49
N HIS A 6 -2.52 3.06 4.64
CA HIS A 6 -2.13 1.66 4.69
C HIS A 6 -2.28 1.04 6.09
N ALA A 7 -3.39 0.37 6.33
CA ALA A 7 -3.64 -0.40 7.55
C ALA A 7 -4.17 -1.80 7.21
N HIS A 8 -3.52 -2.85 7.70
CA HIS A 8 -3.96 -4.22 7.54
C HIS A 8 -5.00 -4.60 8.59
N ILE A 9 -6.13 -5.11 8.13
CA ILE A 9 -7.21 -5.52 9.01
C ILE A 9 -7.47 -7.02 8.89
N SER A 10 -7.77 -7.68 10.01
CA SER A 10 -8.18 -9.07 10.04
C SER A 10 -9.14 -9.32 11.21
N ARG A 11 -9.59 -10.56 11.37
CA ARG A 11 -10.43 -10.97 12.51
C ARG A 11 -9.63 -11.35 13.77
N GLN A 12 -8.32 -11.08 13.77
CA GLN A 12 -7.47 -11.30 14.94
C GLN A 12 -7.57 -10.11 15.90
N ASP A 13 -7.56 -10.35 17.19
CA ASP A 13 -7.70 -9.29 18.21
C ASP A 13 -6.70 -8.15 18.05
N TYR A 14 -5.45 -8.47 17.65
CA TYR A 14 -4.38 -7.50 17.46
C TYR A 14 -4.51 -6.65 16.18
N SER A 15 -5.41 -6.99 15.27
CA SER A 15 -5.67 -6.30 14.00
C SER A 15 -7.16 -6.12 13.74
N SER A 16 -7.95 -5.98 14.80
CA SER A 16 -9.39 -5.74 14.70
C SER A 16 -9.71 -4.28 14.35
N PRO A 17 -10.89 -3.98 13.78
CA PRO A 17 -11.29 -2.60 13.48
C PRO A 17 -11.43 -1.73 14.73
N GLU A 18 -11.87 -2.28 15.86
CA GLU A 18 -12.00 -1.55 17.13
C GLU A 18 -10.63 -1.11 17.62
N ARG A 19 -9.63 -2.00 17.56
CA ARG A 19 -8.25 -1.67 17.92
C ARG A 19 -7.70 -0.56 17.04
N LEU A 20 -7.89 -0.65 15.72
CA LEU A 20 -7.44 0.39 14.81
C LEU A 20 -8.12 1.74 15.09
N LEU A 21 -9.44 1.75 15.38
CA LEU A 21 -10.18 2.97 15.73
C LEU A 21 -9.62 3.64 16.98
N ASP A 22 -9.26 2.87 18.01
CA ASP A 22 -8.66 3.39 19.24
C ASP A 22 -7.26 3.97 18.97
N ASP A 23 -6.43 3.27 18.19
CA ASP A 23 -5.09 3.73 17.82
C ASP A 23 -5.15 4.98 16.92
N MET A 24 -6.07 5.04 15.95
CA MET A 24 -6.34 6.22 15.12
C MET A 24 -6.76 7.43 15.98
N LYS A 25 -7.67 7.22 16.94
CA LYS A 25 -8.11 8.28 17.86
C LYS A 25 -6.94 8.83 18.67
N SER A 26 -6.08 7.96 19.18
CA SER A 26 -4.88 8.33 19.95
C SER A 26 -3.89 9.13 19.11
N ALA A 27 -3.75 8.79 17.82
CA ALA A 27 -2.89 9.45 16.86
C ALA A 27 -3.48 10.71 16.22
N GLY A 28 -4.79 10.98 16.42
CA GLY A 28 -5.49 12.07 15.75
C GLY A 28 -5.67 11.83 14.25
N ILE A 29 -5.83 10.57 13.83
CA ILE A 29 -6.08 10.15 12.45
C ILE A 29 -7.59 10.06 12.24
N ASP A 30 -8.09 10.69 11.18
CA ASP A 30 -9.51 10.81 10.91
C ASP A 30 -10.10 9.60 10.20
N LYS A 31 -9.35 9.07 9.21
CA LYS A 31 -9.74 7.95 8.33
C LYS A 31 -8.58 7.02 8.04
N ALA A 32 -8.88 5.79 7.63
CA ALA A 32 -7.86 4.85 7.16
C ALA A 32 -8.30 4.08 5.90
N VAL A 33 -7.30 3.64 5.14
CA VAL A 33 -7.44 2.75 3.99
C VAL A 33 -7.09 1.33 4.45
N LEU A 34 -8.09 0.47 4.45
CA LEU A 34 -7.96 -0.91 4.90
C LEU A 34 -7.49 -1.82 3.77
N VAL A 35 -6.56 -2.68 4.10
CA VAL A 35 -6.03 -3.73 3.23
C VAL A 35 -6.27 -5.08 3.90
N PRO A 36 -6.62 -6.16 3.16
CA PRO A 36 -6.74 -7.49 3.74
C PRO A 36 -5.49 -7.91 4.51
N GLY A 37 -5.66 -8.23 5.78
CA GLY A 37 -4.61 -8.73 6.68
C GLY A 37 -4.75 -10.23 6.94
N GLY A 38 -3.83 -10.79 7.75
CA GLY A 38 -3.90 -12.18 8.19
C GLY A 38 -3.42 -13.22 7.16
N MET A 39 -3.00 -12.80 5.97
CA MET A 39 -2.40 -13.69 4.96
C MET A 39 -0.99 -14.16 5.35
N LEU A 40 -0.32 -13.40 6.19
CA LEU A 40 0.98 -13.72 6.78
C LEU A 40 0.91 -13.65 8.30
N ASP A 41 1.61 -14.54 8.97
CA ASP A 41 1.92 -14.36 10.38
C ASP A 41 3.08 -13.35 10.50
N VAL A 42 2.76 -12.10 10.88
CA VAL A 42 3.75 -11.03 10.99
C VAL A 42 4.91 -11.37 11.94
N ARG A 43 4.69 -12.25 12.92
CA ARG A 43 5.74 -12.72 13.84
C ARG A 43 6.79 -13.60 13.15
N ARG A 44 6.50 -14.12 11.96
CA ARG A 44 7.36 -14.96 11.13
C ARG A 44 7.94 -14.23 9.92
N MET A 45 7.69 -12.92 9.80
CA MET A 45 8.04 -12.12 8.65
C MET A 45 9.51 -12.29 8.24
N THR A 46 10.45 -12.28 9.19
CA THR A 46 11.88 -12.47 8.91
C THR A 46 12.12 -13.80 8.19
N ARG A 47 11.48 -14.89 8.61
CA ARG A 47 11.67 -16.21 7.99
C ARG A 47 11.13 -16.28 6.57
N TYR A 48 10.03 -15.57 6.31
CA TYR A 48 9.50 -15.46 4.94
C TYR A 48 10.44 -14.65 4.03
N ILE A 49 10.97 -13.53 4.54
CA ILE A 49 11.89 -12.68 3.78
C ILE A 49 13.22 -13.41 3.49
N THR A 50 13.74 -14.15 4.45
CA THR A 50 15.01 -14.92 4.29
C THR A 50 14.82 -16.21 3.52
N GLY A 51 13.58 -16.62 3.25
CA GLY A 51 13.29 -17.89 2.56
C GLY A 51 13.45 -19.15 3.44
N GLU A 52 13.65 -18.98 4.75
CA GLU A 52 13.67 -20.10 5.71
C GLU A 52 12.33 -20.79 5.81
N GLU A 53 11.26 -20.04 5.60
CA GLU A 53 9.88 -20.53 5.60
C GLU A 53 9.12 -19.92 4.42
N LYS A 54 8.23 -20.71 3.81
CA LYS A 54 7.34 -20.21 2.75
C LYS A 54 6.00 -19.81 3.34
N PRO A 55 5.42 -18.67 2.89
CA PRO A 55 4.04 -18.34 3.24
C PRO A 55 3.09 -19.45 2.80
N ILE A 56 2.04 -19.69 3.58
CA ILE A 56 0.92 -20.51 3.14
C ILE A 56 0.08 -19.61 2.23
N LEU A 57 -0.11 -20.03 0.99
CA LEU A 57 -0.97 -19.33 0.05
C LEU A 57 -2.42 -19.41 0.54
N THR A 58 -3.04 -18.27 0.78
CA THR A 58 -4.44 -18.13 1.19
C THR A 58 -5.12 -17.13 0.30
N ASP A 59 -6.41 -17.32 0.06
CA ASP A 59 -7.22 -16.32 -0.63
C ASP A 59 -7.27 -15.04 0.21
N PRO A 60 -7.07 -13.88 -0.42
CA PRO A 60 -7.14 -12.61 0.29
C PRO A 60 -8.53 -12.39 0.89
N PRO A 61 -8.66 -12.11 2.21
CA PRO A 61 -9.95 -11.95 2.87
C PRO A 61 -10.61 -10.58 2.56
N ASN A 62 -10.85 -10.30 1.28
CA ASN A 62 -11.49 -9.07 0.81
C ASN A 62 -12.89 -8.86 1.41
N ASP A 63 -13.66 -9.94 1.62
CA ASP A 63 -14.99 -9.84 2.22
C ASP A 63 -14.94 -9.28 3.64
N THR A 64 -13.90 -9.59 4.42
CA THR A 64 -13.70 -9.01 5.76
C THR A 64 -13.52 -7.49 5.67
N VAL A 65 -12.71 -7.01 4.73
CA VAL A 65 -12.54 -5.56 4.51
C VAL A 65 -13.84 -4.93 4.03
N LEU A 66 -14.55 -5.58 3.12
CA LEU A 66 -15.82 -5.08 2.57
C LEU A 66 -16.88 -4.90 3.67
N ASP A 67 -17.00 -5.88 4.55
CA ASP A 67 -17.93 -5.81 5.69
C ASP A 67 -17.60 -4.62 6.59
N ILE A 68 -16.31 -4.41 6.92
CA ILE A 68 -15.86 -3.34 7.80
C ILE A 68 -16.05 -1.95 7.16
N ILE A 69 -15.74 -1.76 5.88
CA ILE A 69 -15.96 -0.46 5.23
C ILE A 69 -17.44 -0.11 5.10
N ARG A 70 -18.33 -1.11 5.04
CA ARG A 70 -19.77 -0.92 5.07
C ARG A 70 -20.30 -0.60 6.47
N GLU A 71 -19.70 -1.17 7.48
CA GLU A 71 -20.05 -0.91 8.89
C GLU A 71 -19.59 0.49 9.34
N TYR A 72 -18.42 0.94 8.87
CA TYR A 72 -17.82 2.23 9.25
C TYR A 72 -17.54 3.12 8.02
N PRO A 73 -18.56 3.51 7.22
CA PRO A 73 -18.37 4.19 5.93
C PRO A 73 -17.73 5.59 6.06
N ASP A 74 -17.87 6.23 7.23
CA ASP A 74 -17.26 7.54 7.50
C ASP A 74 -15.81 7.46 7.98
N LYS A 75 -15.32 6.23 8.27
CA LYS A 75 -14.00 5.99 8.83
C LYS A 75 -13.06 5.28 7.87
N PHE A 76 -13.57 4.38 7.04
CA PHE A 76 -12.72 3.49 6.28
C PHE A 76 -13.00 3.49 4.77
N TYR A 77 -11.93 3.42 4.01
CA TYR A 77 -11.91 3.03 2.61
C TYR A 77 -11.25 1.65 2.49
N GLY A 78 -11.43 0.95 1.37
CA GLY A 78 -10.83 -0.36 1.15
C GLY A 78 -9.98 -0.41 -0.11
N ILE A 79 -8.86 -1.10 -0.05
CA ILE A 79 -8.07 -1.57 -1.18
C ILE A 79 -8.16 -3.10 -1.19
N CYS A 80 -8.56 -3.70 -2.33
CA CYS A 80 -8.63 -5.15 -2.44
C CYS A 80 -7.25 -5.77 -2.68
N CYS A 81 -7.09 -7.03 -2.29
CA CYS A 81 -5.94 -7.83 -2.67
C CYS A 81 -6.39 -8.94 -3.62
N ILE A 82 -5.64 -9.17 -4.69
CA ILE A 82 -5.93 -10.20 -5.69
C ILE A 82 -4.75 -11.16 -5.76
N ASN A 83 -5.01 -12.44 -5.98
CA ASN A 83 -4.00 -13.46 -6.24
C ASN A 83 -3.82 -13.65 -7.75
N PRO A 84 -2.75 -13.16 -8.39
CA PRO A 84 -2.55 -13.33 -9.83
C PRO A 84 -2.35 -14.80 -10.27
N ASN A 85 -2.03 -15.71 -9.33
CA ASN A 85 -1.85 -17.12 -9.63
C ASN A 85 -3.15 -17.86 -9.98
N ASP A 86 -4.30 -17.24 -9.73
CA ASP A 86 -5.61 -17.79 -10.10
C ASP A 86 -5.86 -17.73 -11.63
N GLY A 87 -4.95 -17.10 -12.37
CA GLY A 87 -5.02 -16.90 -13.81
C GLY A 87 -5.79 -15.63 -14.20
N ALA A 88 -5.54 -15.12 -15.43
CA ALA A 88 -6.07 -13.84 -15.87
C ALA A 88 -7.61 -13.74 -15.77
N PRO A 89 -8.42 -14.69 -16.25
CA PRO A 89 -9.88 -14.53 -16.20
C PRO A 89 -10.41 -14.40 -14.77
N ALA A 90 -9.88 -15.17 -13.82
CA ALA A 90 -10.33 -15.13 -12.43
C ALA A 90 -9.83 -13.88 -11.71
N ALA A 91 -8.56 -13.51 -11.91
CA ALA A 91 -7.96 -12.33 -11.28
C ALA A 91 -8.64 -11.02 -11.74
N LEU A 92 -8.89 -10.88 -13.07
CA LEU A 92 -9.57 -9.71 -13.62
C LEU A 92 -11.03 -9.63 -13.15
N ALA A 93 -11.77 -10.73 -13.18
CA ALA A 93 -13.16 -10.77 -12.70
C ALA A 93 -13.24 -10.41 -11.18
N SER A 94 -12.25 -10.83 -10.40
CA SER A 94 -12.15 -10.50 -8.98
C SER A 94 -11.89 -9.00 -8.76
N LEU A 95 -11.01 -8.37 -9.56
CA LEU A 95 -10.78 -6.93 -9.49
C LEU A 95 -12.01 -6.12 -9.93
N GLU A 96 -12.67 -6.53 -11.02
CA GLU A 96 -13.92 -5.91 -11.47
C GLU A 96 -15.01 -5.97 -10.41
N LYS A 97 -15.16 -7.14 -9.75
CA LYS A 97 -16.12 -7.30 -8.64
C LYS A 97 -15.77 -6.37 -7.50
N ALA A 98 -14.52 -6.37 -7.06
CA ALA A 98 -14.06 -5.51 -5.96
C ALA A 98 -14.30 -4.02 -6.26
N TYR A 99 -14.00 -3.56 -7.48
CA TYR A 99 -14.27 -2.20 -7.91
C TYR A 99 -15.76 -1.85 -7.83
N ARG A 100 -16.64 -2.73 -8.33
CA ARG A 100 -18.12 -2.55 -8.23
C ARG A 100 -18.61 -2.57 -6.78
N ASP A 101 -17.97 -3.32 -5.90
CA ASP A 101 -18.29 -3.39 -4.47
C ASP A 101 -17.82 -2.14 -3.69
N GLY A 102 -17.04 -1.25 -4.32
CA GLY A 102 -16.61 0.03 -3.74
C GLY A 102 -15.16 0.09 -3.25
N PHE A 103 -14.34 -0.92 -3.54
CA PHE A 103 -12.90 -0.83 -3.30
C PHE A 103 -12.27 0.25 -4.17
N LYS A 104 -11.30 0.97 -3.60
CA LYS A 104 -10.66 2.16 -4.17
C LYS A 104 -9.26 1.92 -4.73
N GLY A 105 -8.80 0.68 -4.79
CA GLY A 105 -7.47 0.32 -5.29
C GLY A 105 -7.23 -1.17 -5.27
N LEU A 106 -6.15 -1.58 -5.91
CA LEU A 106 -5.63 -2.94 -5.92
C LEU A 106 -4.33 -3.01 -5.14
N LYS A 107 -4.19 -3.99 -4.25
CA LYS A 107 -2.91 -4.38 -3.65
C LYS A 107 -2.43 -5.72 -4.18
N LEU A 108 -1.16 -5.80 -4.58
CA LEU A 108 -0.46 -7.07 -4.79
C LEU A 108 0.64 -7.25 -3.76
N SER A 109 0.84 -8.49 -3.34
CA SER A 109 1.87 -8.85 -2.36
C SER A 109 2.81 -9.92 -2.95
N PRO A 110 3.94 -9.52 -3.56
CA PRO A 110 4.89 -10.45 -4.13
C PRO A 110 5.44 -11.47 -3.13
N LEU A 111 5.58 -11.09 -1.85
CA LEU A 111 6.02 -12.00 -0.80
C LEU A 111 4.98 -13.08 -0.51
N VAL A 112 3.69 -12.71 -0.45
CA VAL A 112 2.58 -13.64 -0.16
C VAL A 112 2.38 -14.61 -1.33
N HIS A 113 2.20 -14.06 -2.53
CA HIS A 113 1.78 -14.84 -3.71
C HIS A 113 2.95 -15.32 -4.58
N GLN A 114 4.20 -14.92 -4.23
CA GLN A 114 5.43 -15.30 -4.96
C GLN A 114 5.33 -14.99 -6.47
N ILE A 115 4.86 -13.79 -6.80
CA ILE A 115 4.59 -13.34 -8.17
C ILE A 115 5.71 -12.48 -8.74
N SER A 116 5.75 -12.42 -10.06
CA SER A 116 6.56 -11.45 -10.81
C SER A 116 5.72 -10.24 -11.16
N LEU A 117 6.23 -9.02 -10.90
CA LEU A 117 5.60 -7.77 -11.38
C LEU A 117 5.61 -7.66 -12.90
N MET A 118 6.42 -8.48 -13.59
CA MET A 118 6.47 -8.54 -15.05
C MET A 118 5.59 -9.65 -15.63
N GLY A 119 4.84 -10.39 -14.79
CA GLY A 119 3.92 -11.44 -15.23
C GLY A 119 2.74 -10.88 -16.04
N ASP A 120 2.24 -11.66 -17.00
CA ASP A 120 1.19 -11.16 -17.91
C ASP A 120 -0.11 -10.83 -17.17
N VAL A 121 -0.52 -11.65 -16.20
CA VAL A 121 -1.71 -11.35 -15.36
C VAL A 121 -1.53 -10.06 -14.57
N VAL A 122 -0.32 -9.77 -14.07
CA VAL A 122 -0.02 -8.53 -13.35
C VAL A 122 -0.12 -7.32 -14.29
N LYS A 123 0.34 -7.44 -15.54
CA LYS A 123 0.20 -6.39 -16.55
C LYS A 123 -1.27 -6.11 -16.89
N GLU A 124 -2.09 -7.17 -17.05
CA GLU A 124 -3.52 -7.02 -17.29
C GLU A 124 -4.24 -6.35 -16.10
N LEU A 125 -3.88 -6.71 -14.87
CA LEU A 125 -4.38 -6.05 -13.66
C LEU A 125 -3.93 -4.58 -13.60
N ALA A 126 -2.69 -4.27 -13.98
CA ALA A 126 -2.21 -2.89 -14.03
C ALA A 126 -2.97 -2.06 -15.06
N ALA A 127 -3.21 -2.61 -16.27
CA ALA A 127 -4.04 -1.95 -17.28
C ALA A 127 -5.44 -1.65 -16.75
N LEU A 128 -6.10 -2.64 -16.13
CA LEU A 128 -7.45 -2.49 -15.59
C LEU A 128 -7.52 -1.45 -14.44
N CYS A 129 -6.46 -1.34 -13.62
CA CYS A 129 -6.36 -0.27 -12.62
C CYS A 129 -6.34 1.11 -13.28
N GLY A 130 -5.61 1.27 -14.40
CA GLY A 130 -5.60 2.51 -15.18
C GLY A 130 -6.97 2.85 -15.77
N ASP A 131 -7.67 1.86 -16.33
CA ASP A 131 -9.01 2.04 -16.90
C ASP A 131 -10.05 2.48 -15.84
N TYR A 132 -9.90 1.99 -14.61
CA TYR A 132 -10.76 2.37 -13.48
C TYR A 132 -10.30 3.62 -12.74
N GLY A 133 -9.11 4.14 -13.04
CA GLY A 133 -8.54 5.28 -12.32
C GLY A 133 -8.21 4.99 -10.85
N ILE A 134 -7.92 3.73 -10.51
CA ILE A 134 -7.57 3.30 -9.15
C ILE A 134 -6.08 2.97 -9.02
N PRO A 135 -5.45 3.21 -7.87
CA PRO A 135 -4.03 2.91 -7.70
C PRO A 135 -3.75 1.40 -7.63
N PHE A 136 -2.58 1.05 -8.16
CA PHE A 136 -1.95 -0.26 -8.02
C PHE A 136 -0.90 -0.16 -6.92
N TYR A 137 -1.17 -0.73 -5.77
CA TYR A 137 -0.28 -0.73 -4.61
C TYR A 137 0.50 -2.04 -4.53
N THR A 138 1.81 -1.99 -4.26
CA THR A 138 2.62 -3.20 -4.10
C THR A 138 3.75 -3.00 -3.09
N HIS A 139 4.14 -4.08 -2.42
CA HIS A 139 5.43 -4.16 -1.75
C HIS A 139 6.51 -4.55 -2.76
N LEU A 140 7.73 -4.12 -2.48
CA LEU A 140 8.91 -4.59 -3.21
C LEU A 140 9.65 -5.63 -2.39
N VAL A 141 10.38 -6.49 -3.08
CA VAL A 141 11.22 -7.53 -2.48
C VAL A 141 12.58 -7.54 -3.18
N ILE A 142 13.56 -8.25 -2.61
CA ILE A 142 14.93 -8.29 -3.15
C ILE A 142 15.02 -9.04 -4.50
N GLN A 143 14.07 -9.92 -4.80
CA GLN A 143 14.06 -10.71 -6.02
C GLN A 143 13.91 -9.81 -7.25
N ALA A 144 14.69 -10.07 -8.29
CA ALA A 144 14.70 -9.28 -9.53
C ALA A 144 13.33 -9.18 -10.22
N THR A 145 12.44 -10.13 -9.97
CA THR A 145 11.10 -10.17 -10.56
C THR A 145 10.09 -9.23 -9.87
N ALA A 146 10.43 -8.69 -8.70
CA ALA A 146 9.51 -7.84 -7.92
C ALA A 146 10.26 -6.76 -7.12
N ASN A 147 11.38 -6.28 -7.63
CA ASN A 147 12.16 -5.17 -7.09
C ASN A 147 11.78 -3.83 -7.74
N THR A 148 12.47 -2.77 -7.35
CA THR A 148 12.27 -1.41 -7.86
C THR A 148 12.42 -1.33 -9.38
N ALA A 149 13.38 -2.01 -9.98
CA ALA A 149 13.59 -2.02 -11.44
C ALA A 149 12.41 -2.68 -12.18
N ALA A 150 11.90 -3.81 -11.66
CA ALA A 150 10.74 -4.49 -12.23
C ALA A 150 9.49 -3.60 -12.17
N LEU A 151 9.25 -2.91 -11.03
CA LEU A 151 8.16 -1.94 -10.93
C LEU A 151 8.36 -0.76 -11.89
N GLY A 152 9.59 -0.26 -12.03
CA GLY A 152 9.90 0.81 -12.97
C GLY A 152 9.53 0.46 -14.41
N SER A 153 9.81 -0.77 -14.83
CA SER A 153 9.44 -1.29 -16.15
C SER A 153 7.91 -1.41 -16.31
N LEU A 154 7.22 -1.86 -15.25
CA LEU A 154 5.75 -1.94 -15.25
C LEU A 154 5.12 -0.54 -15.32
N ALA A 155 5.61 0.41 -14.54
CA ALA A 155 5.12 1.79 -14.53
C ALA A 155 5.36 2.53 -15.87
N GLU A 156 6.45 2.19 -16.55
CA GLU A 156 6.72 2.69 -17.91
C GLU A 156 5.73 2.15 -18.94
N ALA A 157 5.40 0.87 -18.84
CA ALA A 157 4.48 0.21 -19.76
C ALA A 157 3.01 0.68 -19.57
N PHE A 158 2.65 1.14 -18.38
CA PHE A 158 1.28 1.55 -18.02
C PHE A 158 1.25 2.97 -17.44
N PRO A 159 1.51 4.01 -18.26
CA PRO A 159 1.58 5.40 -17.78
C PRO A 159 0.26 5.95 -17.24
N GLY A 160 -0.89 5.36 -17.61
CA GLY A 160 -2.21 5.73 -17.09
C GLY A 160 -2.53 5.15 -15.72
N THR A 161 -1.69 4.27 -15.17
CA THR A 161 -1.88 3.63 -13.87
C THR A 161 -0.97 4.26 -12.83
N ASN A 162 -1.52 4.67 -11.68
CA ASN A 162 -0.74 5.15 -10.54
C ASN A 162 -0.23 3.96 -9.72
N PHE A 163 1.07 3.86 -9.54
CA PHE A 163 1.73 2.81 -8.76
C PHE A 163 2.17 3.35 -7.41
N VAL A 164 1.82 2.66 -6.33
CA VAL A 164 2.25 3.00 -4.97
C VAL A 164 3.22 1.94 -4.47
N ILE A 165 4.41 2.37 -4.09
CA ILE A 165 5.45 1.54 -3.46
C ILE A 165 5.26 1.61 -1.95
N GLY A 166 4.90 0.48 -1.32
CA GLY A 166 4.82 0.37 0.13
C GLY A 166 6.20 0.48 0.79
N HIS A 167 6.22 1.02 2.01
CA HIS A 167 7.41 1.08 2.86
C HIS A 167 8.60 1.86 2.28
N MET A 168 8.37 2.78 1.36
CA MET A 168 9.43 3.53 0.68
C MET A 168 10.37 2.64 -0.17
N GLY A 169 9.97 1.41 -0.50
CA GLY A 169 10.77 0.43 -1.21
C GLY A 169 11.21 -0.76 -0.36
N PHE A 170 12.40 -1.31 -0.61
CA PHE A 170 12.92 -2.44 0.13
C PHE A 170 14.13 -2.06 0.97
N GLY A 171 14.10 -2.44 2.25
CA GLY A 171 15.19 -2.17 3.19
C GLY A 171 15.14 -0.78 3.83
N PRO A 172 16.18 -0.39 4.57
CA PRO A 172 16.17 0.84 5.37
C PRO A 172 16.12 2.13 4.55
N LEU A 173 16.70 2.11 3.35
CA LEU A 173 16.73 3.25 2.43
C LEU A 173 16.89 2.71 0.99
N ASP A 174 15.79 2.64 0.26
CA ASP A 174 15.78 2.30 -1.16
C ASP A 174 15.88 3.58 -1.98
N ILE A 175 17.10 4.01 -2.29
CA ILE A 175 17.32 5.23 -3.06
C ILE A 175 16.79 5.07 -4.49
N ASP A 176 16.83 3.88 -5.07
CA ASP A 176 16.33 3.61 -6.42
C ASP A 176 14.80 3.80 -6.49
N ALA A 177 14.06 3.42 -5.43
CA ALA A 177 12.62 3.66 -5.33
C ALA A 177 12.31 5.17 -5.23
N ILE A 178 13.08 5.91 -4.45
CA ILE A 178 12.93 7.37 -4.33
C ILE A 178 13.21 8.05 -5.67
N GLU A 179 14.29 7.68 -6.35
CA GLU A 179 14.64 8.23 -7.66
C GLU A 179 13.63 7.82 -8.75
N LEU A 180 13.05 6.61 -8.66
CA LEU A 180 11.99 6.18 -9.56
C LEU A 180 10.76 7.07 -9.40
N ALA A 181 10.32 7.33 -8.16
CA ALA A 181 9.20 8.23 -7.88
C ALA A 181 9.49 9.68 -8.36
N ALA A 182 10.73 10.15 -8.24
CA ALA A 182 11.14 11.46 -8.73
C ALA A 182 11.11 11.57 -10.27
N ARG A 183 11.38 10.48 -10.98
CA ARG A 183 11.42 10.46 -12.45
C ARG A 183 10.09 10.13 -13.13
N ARG A 184 9.16 9.47 -12.43
CA ARG A 184 7.91 8.97 -12.99
C ARG A 184 6.71 9.66 -12.37
N GLU A 185 5.88 10.28 -13.20
CA GLU A 185 4.67 10.98 -12.73
C GLU A 185 3.67 10.04 -12.05
N ASN A 186 3.62 8.78 -12.48
CA ASN A 186 2.71 7.75 -12.01
C ASN A 186 3.27 6.83 -10.92
N VAL A 187 4.38 7.19 -10.25
CA VAL A 187 4.94 6.42 -9.13
C VAL A 187 4.93 7.24 -7.85
N TYR A 188 4.47 6.64 -6.77
CA TYR A 188 4.29 7.21 -5.44
C TYR A 188 4.93 6.32 -4.39
N LEU A 189 5.24 6.89 -3.23
CA LEU A 189 5.86 6.22 -2.09
C LEU A 189 4.92 6.29 -0.88
N GLU A 190 4.77 5.18 -0.19
CA GLU A 190 4.02 5.13 1.06
C GLU A 190 5.00 5.00 2.23
N THR A 191 4.79 5.79 3.31
CA THR A 191 5.83 6.10 4.30
C THR A 191 5.93 5.12 5.48
N SER A 192 5.01 4.14 5.61
CA SER A 192 5.04 3.23 6.75
C SER A 192 6.36 2.47 6.86
N THR A 193 6.80 2.21 8.05
CA THR A 193 8.08 1.59 8.39
C THR A 193 9.34 2.27 7.82
N GLY A 194 9.19 3.25 6.93
CA GLY A 194 10.28 4.08 6.42
C GLY A 194 10.93 4.89 7.53
N ASN A 195 12.26 4.99 7.54
CA ASN A 195 12.93 5.83 8.53
C ASN A 195 12.88 7.33 8.14
N PRO A 196 13.02 8.26 9.10
CA PRO A 196 12.93 9.69 8.83
C PRO A 196 13.93 10.20 7.79
N LEU A 197 15.11 9.60 7.67
CA LEU A 197 16.10 9.96 6.65
C LEU A 197 15.60 9.63 5.25
N ALA A 198 15.00 8.44 5.06
CA ALA A 198 14.41 8.05 3.78
C ALA A 198 13.27 8.99 3.38
N ILE A 199 12.34 9.29 4.30
CA ILE A 199 11.22 10.19 4.05
C ILE A 199 11.71 11.59 3.71
N GLN A 200 12.67 12.14 4.50
CA GLN A 200 13.25 13.46 4.23
C GLN A 200 13.97 13.52 2.86
N THR A 201 14.66 12.44 2.50
CA THR A 201 15.33 12.33 1.19
C THR A 201 14.31 12.31 0.06
N ALA A 202 13.22 11.55 0.22
CA ALA A 202 12.16 11.46 -0.78
C ALA A 202 11.43 12.80 -0.97
N VAL A 203 11.12 13.52 0.11
CA VAL A 203 10.56 14.88 0.00
C VAL A 203 11.48 15.80 -0.78
N LYS A 204 12.80 15.72 -0.54
CA LYS A 204 13.79 16.56 -1.23
C LYS A 204 13.93 16.22 -2.71
N LEU A 205 13.90 14.94 -3.09
CA LEU A 205 14.18 14.48 -4.46
C LEU A 205 12.92 14.35 -5.31
N ALA A 206 11.84 13.83 -4.74
CA ALA A 206 10.60 13.58 -5.48
C ALA A 206 9.50 14.61 -5.22
N GLY A 207 9.55 15.29 -4.08
CA GLY A 207 8.50 16.23 -3.65
C GLY A 207 7.48 15.58 -2.71
N PRO A 208 6.79 16.38 -1.87
CA PRO A 208 5.81 15.88 -0.90
C PRO A 208 4.58 15.25 -1.56
N ASP A 209 4.21 15.69 -2.76
CA ASP A 209 3.08 15.21 -3.55
C ASP A 209 3.29 13.79 -4.13
N LYS A 210 4.49 13.26 -4.02
CA LYS A 210 4.85 11.87 -4.35
C LYS A 210 4.78 10.93 -3.14
N LEU A 211 4.57 11.46 -1.95
CA LEU A 211 4.51 10.67 -0.72
C LEU A 211 3.09 10.63 -0.18
N MET A 212 2.68 9.48 0.34
CA MET A 212 1.47 9.32 1.14
C MET A 212 1.81 8.68 2.49
N PHE A 213 1.13 9.15 3.52
CA PHE A 213 1.24 8.58 4.85
C PHE A 213 0.56 7.20 4.92
N GLY A 214 1.15 6.26 5.65
CA GLY A 214 0.57 4.99 6.04
C GLY A 214 1.16 4.50 7.35
N SER A 215 0.42 3.67 8.09
CA SER A 215 0.86 3.15 9.37
C SER A 215 1.40 1.72 9.34
N GLU A 216 1.00 0.91 8.36
CA GLU A 216 1.23 -0.54 8.37
C GLU A 216 0.68 -1.22 9.64
N PHE A 217 -0.37 -0.66 10.23
CA PHE A 217 -1.06 -1.33 11.33
C PHE A 217 -1.40 -2.80 10.94
N PRO A 218 -1.22 -3.81 11.77
CA PRO A 218 -0.75 -3.78 13.17
C PRO A 218 0.75 -4.02 13.33
N LEU A 219 1.55 -4.05 12.23
CA LEU A 219 2.98 -4.27 12.29
C LEU A 219 3.71 -3.07 12.93
N SER A 220 3.22 -1.87 12.66
CA SER A 220 3.65 -0.65 13.33
C SER A 220 2.45 0.07 13.95
N ASP A 221 2.72 1.11 14.72
CA ASP A 221 1.72 1.88 15.46
C ASP A 221 1.39 3.18 14.71
N PRO A 222 0.09 3.49 14.47
CA PRO A 222 -0.33 4.71 13.75
C PRO A 222 0.22 6.01 14.35
N PHE A 223 0.32 6.10 15.69
CA PHE A 223 0.88 7.27 16.37
C PHE A 223 2.38 7.41 16.09
N VAL A 224 3.13 6.30 16.18
CA VAL A 224 4.59 6.28 15.91
C VAL A 224 4.87 6.69 14.46
N GLU A 225 4.13 6.12 13.51
CA GLU A 225 4.29 6.43 12.09
C GLU A 225 3.96 7.90 11.80
N LYS A 226 2.90 8.42 12.38
CA LYS A 226 2.53 9.83 12.23
C LYS A 226 3.56 10.78 12.82
N VAL A 227 4.13 10.48 13.99
CA VAL A 227 5.17 11.30 14.62
C VAL A 227 6.39 11.46 13.70
N LYS A 228 6.72 10.48 12.88
CA LYS A 228 7.81 10.61 11.89
C LYS A 228 7.54 11.76 10.92
N ILE A 229 6.31 11.89 10.42
CA ILE A 229 5.92 12.99 9.53
C ILE A 229 5.89 14.33 10.28
N ASP A 230 5.31 14.35 11.48
CA ASP A 230 5.23 15.57 12.31
C ASP A 230 6.62 16.17 12.60
N ARG A 231 7.64 15.31 12.75
CA ARG A 231 9.03 15.69 13.08
C ARG A 231 9.91 16.02 11.88
N LEU A 232 9.40 15.86 10.65
CA LEU A 232 10.17 16.26 9.45
C LEU A 232 10.43 17.76 9.43
N SER A 233 11.62 18.15 8.96
CA SER A 233 12.01 19.55 8.76
C SER A 233 11.51 20.06 7.39
N ILE A 234 10.19 20.10 7.22
CA ILE A 234 9.48 20.56 6.02
C ILE A 234 8.34 21.50 6.44
N SER A 235 7.72 22.20 5.48
CA SER A 235 6.59 23.09 5.76
C SER A 235 5.34 22.30 6.24
N ASP A 236 4.46 22.98 6.97
CA ASP A 236 3.19 22.37 7.39
C ASP A 236 2.30 22.01 6.19
N ALA A 237 2.37 22.79 5.10
CA ALA A 237 1.68 22.47 3.85
C ALA A 237 2.19 21.18 3.20
N ASP A 238 3.51 20.93 3.25
CA ASP A 238 4.10 19.69 2.76
C ASP A 238 3.67 18.50 3.62
N LYS A 239 3.62 18.67 4.96
CA LYS A 239 3.11 17.64 5.87
C LYS A 239 1.65 17.32 5.58
N GLU A 240 0.81 18.34 5.38
CA GLU A 240 -0.59 18.18 5.01
C GLU A 240 -0.73 17.42 3.68
N THR A 241 0.14 17.71 2.71
CA THR A 241 0.16 17.01 1.43
C THR A 241 0.41 15.51 1.63
N ILE A 242 1.39 15.14 2.44
CA ILE A 242 1.73 13.74 2.74
C ILE A 242 0.60 13.06 3.54
N LEU A 243 0.05 13.77 4.55
CA LEU A 243 -0.95 13.21 5.47
C LEU A 243 -2.36 13.13 4.87
N HIS A 244 -2.64 13.86 3.77
CA HIS A 244 -3.98 13.99 3.25
C HIS A 244 -4.08 14.07 1.72
N HIS A 245 -3.45 15.08 1.08
CA HIS A 245 -3.79 15.41 -0.30
C HIS A 245 -3.38 14.32 -1.30
N THR A 246 -2.20 13.71 -1.12
CA THR A 246 -1.71 12.67 -2.02
C THR A 246 -2.64 11.46 -2.04
N ILE A 247 -2.99 10.91 -0.89
CA ILE A 247 -3.89 9.75 -0.81
C ILE A 247 -5.30 10.08 -1.30
N SER A 248 -5.81 11.28 -0.98
CA SER A 248 -7.13 11.71 -1.46
C SER A 248 -7.19 11.77 -2.99
N ARG A 249 -6.14 12.31 -3.63
CA ARG A 249 -6.04 12.34 -5.10
C ARG A 249 -5.96 10.92 -5.69
N LEU A 250 -5.16 10.04 -5.10
CA LEU A 250 -4.98 8.66 -5.58
C LEU A 250 -6.28 7.84 -5.50
N LEU A 251 -7.12 8.07 -4.50
CA LEU A 251 -8.37 7.34 -4.30
C LEU A 251 -9.61 8.05 -4.88
N GLY A 252 -9.45 9.25 -5.44
CA GLY A 252 -10.57 10.04 -5.97
C GLY A 252 -11.57 10.46 -4.88
N LEU A 253 -11.07 10.97 -3.74
CA LEU A 253 -11.87 11.39 -2.57
C LEU A 253 -12.19 12.88 -2.59
#